data_a476fd7dd7d91e6d8c88082bb01b84d2
#
_entry.id   a476fd7dd7d91e6d8c88082bb01b84d2
#
_cell.length_a   1.000
_cell.length_b   1.000
_cell.length_c   1.000
_cell.angle_alpha   90.00
_cell.angle_beta   90.00
_cell.angle_gamma   90.00
#
_symmetry.space_group_name_H-M   'P 1'
#
loop_
_entity.id
_entity.type
_entity.pdbx_description
1 polymer ?
#
loop_
_entity_poly.entity_id
_entity_poly.type
_entity_poly.pdbx_seq_one_letter_code
_entity_poly.pdbx_strand_id
1 'polypeptide(L)'
;MFQALALPRLERSQVVGDNQEGVTDDVRTSYDCFIDRRYDAIVSEIEDRVANWTRIPPIHQEELSILKYETGQEYQAHWDEDDPTTRPEITGGEDNYRVATVLMYLEGKLVVATRWHSCPT
;
A
#
# COMPACT_ATOMS: atom_id res chain seq x y z
N MET A 1 3.63 4.05 18.17
CA MET A 1 2.24 4.31 17.77
C MET A 1 1.76 3.35 16.69
N PHE A 2 2.36 3.29 15.50
CA PHE A 2 1.95 2.34 14.45
C PHE A 2 1.92 0.88 14.89
N GLN A 3 2.87 0.44 15.72
CA GLN A 3 2.86 -0.92 16.28
C GLN A 3 1.59 -1.20 17.08
N ALA A 4 1.20 -0.30 17.98
CA ALA A 4 0.02 -0.49 18.81
C ALA A 4 -1.29 -0.48 17.99
N LEU A 5 -1.30 0.29 16.90
CA LEU A 5 -2.45 0.38 15.99
C LEU A 5 -2.53 -0.84 15.06
N ALA A 6 -1.39 -1.30 14.56
CA ALA A 6 -1.31 -2.34 13.53
C ALA A 6 -1.40 -3.77 14.11
N LEU A 7 -0.67 -4.05 15.19
CA LEU A 7 -0.56 -5.43 15.70
C LEU A 7 -1.89 -6.18 15.88
N PRO A 8 -2.95 -5.57 16.46
CA PRO A 8 -4.23 -6.25 16.62
C PRO A 8 -5.04 -6.39 15.32
N ARG A 9 -4.61 -5.75 14.23
CA ARG A 9 -5.31 -5.68 12.93
C ARG A 9 -4.60 -6.43 11.81
N LEU A 10 -3.37 -6.92 12.07
CA LEU A 10 -2.58 -7.60 11.06
C LEU A 10 -3.25 -8.90 10.63
N GLU A 11 -3.47 -9.04 9.34
CA GLU A 11 -3.94 -10.24 8.69
C GLU A 11 -2.91 -10.74 7.68
N ARG A 12 -3.01 -11.99 7.26
CA ARG A 12 -2.15 -12.54 6.22
C ARG A 12 -2.33 -11.75 4.93
N SER A 13 -1.26 -11.18 4.42
CA SER A 13 -1.31 -10.39 3.18
C SER A 13 -1.84 -11.20 2.02
N GLN A 14 -2.64 -10.56 1.18
CA GLN A 14 -3.25 -11.16 0.00
C GLN A 14 -2.64 -10.57 -1.26
N VAL A 15 -2.76 -11.32 -2.34
CA VAL A 15 -2.51 -10.87 -3.71
C VAL A 15 -3.82 -10.90 -4.48
N VAL A 16 -3.90 -10.14 -5.56
CA VAL A 16 -5.09 -10.16 -6.42
C VAL A 16 -5.05 -11.43 -7.27
N GLY A 17 -6.03 -12.30 -7.07
CA GLY A 17 -6.22 -13.51 -7.88
C GLY A 17 -6.85 -13.22 -9.22
N ASP A 18 -6.98 -14.26 -10.06
CA ASP A 18 -7.50 -14.17 -11.43
C ASP A 18 -8.94 -13.62 -11.52
N ASN A 19 -9.72 -13.80 -10.45
CA ASN A 19 -11.12 -13.33 -10.37
C ASN A 19 -11.25 -12.02 -9.56
N GLN A 20 -10.17 -11.27 -9.36
CA GLN A 20 -10.11 -10.05 -8.53
C GLN A 20 -10.39 -10.29 -7.04
N GLU A 21 -10.42 -11.52 -6.60
CA GLU A 21 -10.53 -11.85 -5.18
C GLU A 21 -9.14 -11.79 -4.53
N GLY A 22 -9.11 -11.34 -3.28
CA GLY A 22 -7.90 -11.41 -2.46
C GLY A 22 -7.61 -12.88 -2.13
N VAL A 23 -6.47 -13.39 -2.58
CA VAL A 23 -6.01 -14.75 -2.28
C VAL A 23 -4.70 -14.73 -1.53
N THR A 24 -4.50 -15.68 -0.62
CA THR A 24 -3.20 -15.88 0.00
C THR A 24 -2.32 -16.70 -0.94
N ASP A 25 -1.10 -16.24 -1.17
CA ASP A 25 -0.15 -16.88 -2.05
C ASP A 25 1.25 -16.85 -1.42
N ASP A 26 2.09 -17.81 -1.77
CA ASP A 26 3.47 -17.89 -1.29
C ASP A 26 4.38 -16.81 -1.89
N VAL A 27 3.94 -16.14 -2.94
CA VAL A 27 4.60 -14.96 -3.51
C VAL A 27 4.66 -13.80 -2.49
N ARG A 28 3.68 -13.72 -1.58
CA ARG A 28 3.60 -12.69 -0.56
C ARG A 28 3.31 -13.31 0.80
N THR A 29 4.34 -13.45 1.64
CA THR A 29 4.25 -14.17 2.91
C THR A 29 4.14 -13.27 4.14
N SER A 30 4.09 -11.95 3.96
CA SER A 30 3.92 -10.94 5.00
C SER A 30 2.52 -10.94 5.64
N TYR A 31 2.39 -10.12 6.67
CA TYR A 31 1.09 -9.69 7.24
C TYR A 31 0.92 -8.21 6.99
N ASP A 32 -0.31 -7.76 6.76
CA ASP A 32 -0.59 -6.34 6.62
C ASP A 32 -1.90 -5.91 7.28
N CYS A 33 -2.04 -4.61 7.42
CA CYS A 33 -3.30 -3.95 7.68
C CYS A 33 -3.29 -2.57 7.03
N PHE A 34 -4.47 -2.09 6.65
CA PHE A 34 -4.67 -0.76 6.11
C PHE A 34 -5.16 0.19 7.20
N ILE A 35 -4.72 1.43 7.11
CA ILE A 35 -5.15 2.53 7.97
C ILE A 35 -5.84 3.55 7.09
N ASP A 36 -7.10 3.82 7.40
CA ASP A 36 -7.93 4.77 6.67
C ASP A 36 -7.21 6.12 6.51
N ARG A 37 -7.40 6.76 5.39
CA ARG A 37 -6.88 8.10 5.16
C ARG A 37 -7.39 9.06 6.23
N ARG A 38 -6.49 9.92 6.71
CA ARG A 38 -6.82 10.91 7.76
C ARG A 38 -7.34 10.30 9.06
N TYR A 39 -7.01 9.04 9.33
CA TYR A 39 -7.47 8.31 10.50
C TYR A 39 -7.32 9.08 11.81
N ASP A 40 -6.19 9.73 12.01
CA ASP A 40 -5.92 10.61 13.14
C ASP A 40 -4.96 11.75 12.73
N ALA A 41 -4.60 12.59 13.69
CA ALA A 41 -3.73 13.73 13.45
C ALA A 41 -2.33 13.30 12.96
N ILE A 42 -1.81 12.16 13.41
CA ILE A 42 -0.47 11.68 13.04
C ILE A 42 -0.49 11.11 11.64
N VAL A 43 -1.50 10.31 11.30
CA VAL A 43 -1.69 9.80 9.94
C VAL A 43 -1.83 10.98 8.97
N SER A 44 -2.65 11.96 9.31
CA SER A 44 -2.81 13.18 8.52
C SER A 44 -1.51 13.94 8.30
N GLU A 45 -0.69 14.10 9.34
CA GLU A 45 0.61 14.77 9.23
C GLU A 45 1.56 13.98 8.31
N ILE A 46 1.58 12.67 8.40
CA ILE A 46 2.42 11.83 7.53
C ILE A 46 1.99 11.97 6.08
N GLU A 47 0.70 11.87 5.80
CA GLU A 47 0.16 12.04 4.44
C GLU A 47 0.51 13.41 3.87
N ASP A 48 0.36 14.48 4.65
CA ASP A 48 0.72 15.83 4.23
C ASP A 48 2.23 16.00 3.98
N ARG A 49 3.08 15.43 4.84
CA ARG A 49 4.54 15.46 4.65
C ARG A 49 4.96 14.72 3.40
N VAL A 50 4.38 13.55 3.15
CA VAL A 50 4.68 12.78 1.94
C VAL A 50 4.18 13.49 0.70
N ALA A 51 2.97 14.07 0.73
CA ALA A 51 2.44 14.89 -0.37
C ALA A 51 3.33 16.11 -0.66
N ASN A 52 3.80 16.79 0.37
CA ASN A 52 4.73 17.90 0.22
C ASN A 52 6.07 17.49 -0.40
N TRP A 53 6.55 16.31 -0.05
CA TRP A 53 7.79 15.77 -0.59
C TRP A 53 7.65 15.31 -2.04
N THR A 54 6.60 14.53 -2.33
CA THR A 54 6.37 13.96 -3.66
C THR A 54 5.77 14.95 -4.65
N ARG A 55 5.15 16.02 -4.17
CA ARG A 55 4.34 16.97 -4.94
C ARG A 55 3.07 16.36 -5.54
N ILE A 56 2.67 15.18 -5.07
CA ILE A 56 1.43 14.54 -5.48
C ILE A 56 0.36 14.79 -4.40
N PRO A 57 -0.80 15.35 -4.75
CA PRO A 57 -1.84 15.65 -3.78
C PRO A 57 -2.32 14.41 -3.00
N PRO A 58 -2.69 14.54 -1.72
CA PRO A 58 -3.14 13.42 -0.88
C PRO A 58 -4.37 12.69 -1.43
N ILE A 59 -5.18 13.36 -2.26
CA ILE A 59 -6.37 12.75 -2.89
C ILE A 59 -6.03 11.55 -3.78
N HIS A 60 -4.81 11.53 -4.34
CA HIS A 60 -4.31 10.45 -5.20
C HIS A 60 -3.51 9.39 -4.43
N GLN A 61 -3.41 9.55 -3.12
CA GLN A 61 -2.68 8.65 -2.24
C GLN A 61 -3.60 7.51 -1.79
N GLU A 62 -3.11 6.28 -1.86
CA GLU A 62 -3.76 5.13 -1.24
C GLU A 62 -3.67 5.23 0.29
N GLU A 63 -4.47 4.45 0.98
CA GLU A 63 -4.38 4.26 2.42
C GLU A 63 -2.97 3.79 2.83
N LEU A 64 -2.56 4.14 4.03
CA LEU A 64 -1.30 3.63 4.57
C LEU A 64 -1.43 2.12 4.83
N SER A 65 -0.60 1.33 4.18
CA SER A 65 -0.47 -0.10 4.44
C SER A 65 0.67 -0.34 5.41
N ILE A 66 0.39 -0.95 6.54
CA ILE A 66 1.41 -1.36 7.51
C ILE A 66 1.71 -2.83 7.28
N LEU A 67 2.96 -3.12 6.93
CA LEU A 67 3.46 -4.44 6.58
C LEU A 67 4.35 -4.97 7.71
N LYS A 68 4.19 -6.23 8.05
CA LYS A 68 5.05 -6.93 9.00
C LYS A 68 5.68 -8.14 8.32
N TYR A 69 7.00 -8.23 8.44
CA TYR A 69 7.78 -9.35 7.94
C TYR A 69 8.47 -10.07 9.09
N GLU A 70 8.23 -11.36 9.24
CA GLU A 70 9.02 -12.22 10.11
C GLU A 70 10.25 -12.75 9.36
N THR A 71 11.20 -13.32 10.09
CA THR A 71 12.40 -13.92 9.48
C THR A 71 12.01 -14.98 8.46
N GLY A 72 12.50 -14.86 7.23
CA GLY A 72 12.18 -15.75 6.12
C GLY A 72 10.92 -15.42 5.35
N GLN A 73 10.19 -14.38 5.77
CA GLN A 73 9.06 -13.86 4.97
C GLN A 73 9.53 -12.84 3.94
N GLU A 74 8.85 -12.83 2.81
CA GLU A 74 9.17 -11.96 1.69
C GLU A 74 7.91 -11.55 0.91
N TYR A 75 8.08 -10.56 0.09
CA TYR A 75 7.25 -10.32 -1.08
C TYR A 75 8.17 -10.38 -2.30
N GLN A 76 7.95 -11.36 -3.13
CA GLN A 76 8.79 -11.59 -4.31
C GLN A 76 8.78 -10.37 -5.24
N ALA A 77 9.77 -10.28 -6.10
CA ALA A 77 9.87 -9.19 -7.08
C ALA A 77 8.60 -9.11 -7.93
N HIS A 78 7.99 -7.95 -7.97
CA HIS A 78 6.73 -7.66 -8.66
C HIS A 78 6.71 -6.21 -9.13
N TRP A 79 5.82 -5.91 -10.04
CA TRP A 79 5.50 -4.54 -10.42
C TRP A 79 4.44 -3.99 -9.46
N ASP A 80 4.61 -2.75 -9.03
CA ASP A 80 3.60 -2.07 -8.20
C ASP A 80 2.45 -1.52 -9.05
N GLU A 81 2.68 -1.29 -10.33
CA GLU A 81 1.65 -0.86 -11.27
C GLU A 81 0.91 -2.08 -11.84
N ASP A 82 -0.41 -1.94 -11.96
CA ASP A 82 -1.22 -2.88 -12.74
C ASP A 82 -1.19 -2.46 -14.21
N ASP A 83 -1.04 -3.44 -15.11
CA ASP A 83 -1.09 -3.19 -16.54
C ASP A 83 -2.53 -2.79 -16.93
N PRO A 84 -2.76 -1.56 -17.38
CA PRO A 84 -4.11 -1.10 -17.74
C PRO A 84 -4.73 -1.86 -18.89
N THR A 85 -3.91 -2.53 -19.72
CA THR A 85 -4.41 -3.36 -20.84
C THR A 85 -4.95 -4.71 -20.38
N THR A 86 -4.43 -5.22 -19.26
CA THR A 86 -4.85 -6.52 -18.70
C THR A 86 -5.88 -6.37 -17.59
N ARG A 87 -5.93 -5.24 -16.91
CA ARG A 87 -6.81 -4.99 -15.76
C ARG A 87 -7.42 -3.57 -15.77
N PRO A 88 -8.12 -3.18 -16.84
CA PRO A 88 -8.70 -1.83 -16.93
C PRO A 88 -9.73 -1.54 -15.83
N GLU A 89 -10.40 -2.56 -15.33
CA GLU A 89 -11.38 -2.45 -14.24
C GLU A 89 -10.77 -2.11 -12.87
N ILE A 90 -9.52 -2.49 -12.62
CA ILE A 90 -8.80 -2.17 -11.38
C ILE A 90 -8.22 -0.77 -11.45
N THR A 91 -7.67 -0.42 -12.60
CA THR A 91 -7.01 0.87 -12.81
C THR A 91 -8.00 2.02 -13.03
N GLY A 92 -9.29 1.72 -13.21
CA GLY A 92 -10.29 2.73 -13.52
C GLY A 92 -10.13 3.34 -14.91
N GLY A 93 -9.37 2.66 -15.77
CA GLY A 93 -9.03 3.08 -17.12
C GLY A 93 -7.53 3.32 -17.31
N GLU A 94 -7.13 3.66 -18.52
CA GLU A 94 -5.72 3.81 -18.92
C GLU A 94 -4.93 4.85 -18.10
N ASP A 95 -5.61 5.78 -17.46
CA ASP A 95 -4.99 6.92 -16.77
C ASP A 95 -4.90 6.76 -15.24
N ASN A 96 -5.36 5.64 -14.66
CA ASN A 96 -5.40 5.44 -13.21
C ASN A 96 -4.51 4.28 -12.75
N TYR A 97 -3.19 4.42 -12.88
CA TYR A 97 -2.21 3.44 -12.44
C TYR A 97 -1.27 4.02 -11.39
N ARG A 98 -0.65 3.17 -10.60
CA ARG A 98 0.30 3.56 -9.56
C ARG A 98 1.58 4.11 -10.19
N VAL A 99 1.92 5.35 -9.87
CA VAL A 99 3.10 6.05 -10.40
C VAL A 99 4.24 6.15 -9.40
N ALA A 100 3.95 5.97 -8.12
CA ALA A 100 4.95 6.08 -7.06
C ALA A 100 4.56 5.22 -5.85
N THR A 101 5.57 4.67 -5.19
CA THR A 101 5.45 3.98 -3.90
C THR A 101 6.46 4.56 -2.93
N VAL A 102 6.00 4.93 -1.73
CA VAL A 102 6.89 5.34 -0.64
C VAL A 102 6.89 4.27 0.44
N LEU A 103 8.06 3.80 0.78
CA LEU A 103 8.30 2.85 1.86
C LEU A 103 8.96 3.58 3.04
N MET A 104 8.37 3.43 4.22
CA MET A 104 8.91 3.97 5.47
C MET A 104 9.24 2.80 6.39
N TYR A 105 10.52 2.57 6.61
CA TYR A 105 10.98 1.52 7.51
C TYR A 105 10.86 1.99 8.95
N LEU A 106 10.11 1.22 9.74
CA LEU A 106 9.97 1.43 11.17
C LEU A 106 10.91 0.52 11.94
N GLU A 107 10.99 0.76 13.24
CA GLU A 107 11.76 -0.09 14.15
C GLU A 107 11.20 -1.51 14.17
N GLY A 108 12.08 -2.49 14.16
CA GLY A 108 11.73 -3.91 14.13
C GLY A 108 11.48 -4.42 12.73
N LYS A 109 10.36 -5.13 12.54
CA LYS A 109 10.00 -5.81 11.29
C LYS A 109 8.84 -5.14 10.55
N LEU A 110 8.56 -3.88 10.87
CA LEU A 110 7.44 -3.13 10.30
C LEU A 110 7.90 -2.19 9.20
N VAL A 111 7.11 -2.14 8.15
CA VAL A 111 7.23 -1.18 7.05
C VAL A 111 5.87 -0.53 6.85
N VAL A 112 5.85 0.78 6.66
CA VAL A 112 4.66 1.49 6.20
C VAL A 112 4.84 1.80 4.72
N ALA A 113 3.86 1.45 3.93
CA ALA A 113 3.82 1.72 2.50
C ALA A 113 2.59 2.56 2.15
N THR A 114 2.73 3.43 1.19
CA THR A 114 1.61 4.08 0.53
C THR A 114 1.95 4.32 -0.94
N ARG A 115 0.96 4.35 -1.78
CA ARG A 115 1.10 4.46 -3.23
C ARG A 115 0.24 5.60 -3.76
N TRP A 116 0.56 6.08 -4.94
CA TRP A 116 -0.19 7.13 -5.62
C TRP A 116 -0.60 6.68 -6.98
N HIS A 117 -1.83 7.00 -7.31
CA HIS A 117 -2.35 6.87 -8.66
C HIS A 117 -2.02 8.09 -9.52
N SER A 118 -1.95 7.87 -10.81
CA SER A 118 -1.87 8.95 -11.80
C SER A 118 -3.04 9.92 -11.61
N CYS A 119 -2.78 11.19 -11.82
CA CYS A 119 -3.85 12.19 -11.89
C CYS A 119 -4.50 12.07 -13.28
N PRO A 120 -5.83 11.88 -13.37
CA PRO A 120 -6.50 12.03 -14.66
C PRO A 120 -6.25 13.43 -15.19
N THR A 121 -5.72 13.50 -16.41
CA THR A 121 -5.48 14.76 -17.13
C THR A 121 -6.78 15.45 -17.51
#